data_77cb87f51be30b6fe0e56196a12fb894
#
_entry.id   77cb87f51be30b6fe0e56196a12fb894
#
_cell.length_a   1.000
_cell.length_b   1.000
_cell.length_c   1.000
_cell.angle_alpha   90.00
_cell.angle_beta   90.00
_cell.angle_gamma   90.00
#
_symmetry.space_group_name_H-M   'P 1'
#
loop_
_entity.id
_entity.type
_entity.pdbx_description
1 polymer ?
#
loop_
_entity_poly.entity_id
_entity_poly.type
_entity_poly.pdbx_seq_one_letter_code
_entity_poly.pdbx_strand_id
1 'polypeptide(L)'
;MPRMLHTGQIIIDLVMALDTLPPSGGDALASSASFHAGGGFNVMAAARRNGLPALYLGRHGQGRFGELARQAMRDEGITPTLPPDPHTDTGLCVALTEASAERTFISYIGAEGVLSTDDLQQVQVAHDDYVYVSGYSLLQAGKAQPLLDWLLALPGDVHISLDPGPLLHDIAPHLLDALLPRLNLWTSNRHEAQALTGTYTLEDALTALDARLPRTCLNVVRDGAHGCRVSDTHGHHRIAGFKVHALDSNGAGDAHTGVLLAALAHGATPVEAARRANAGAAIAVTRRGPATAPRAEEIDGFMAQQNARTSEV
;
A
#
# COMPACT_ATOMS: atom_id res chain seq x y z
N MET A 1 -7.89 -21.02 0.48
CA MET A 1 -6.74 -20.22 -0.04
C MET A 1 -6.86 -18.84 0.55
N PRO A 2 -5.82 -18.30 1.19
CA PRO A 2 -5.86 -16.96 1.77
C PRO A 2 -6.19 -15.88 0.73
N ARG A 3 -6.82 -14.79 1.18
CA ARG A 3 -7.19 -13.65 0.36
C ARG A 3 -6.69 -12.37 1.04
N MET A 4 -6.43 -11.34 0.26
CA MET A 4 -6.21 -10.00 0.75
C MET A 4 -7.54 -9.25 0.82
N LEU A 5 -7.88 -8.70 1.97
CA LEU A 5 -9.02 -7.83 2.21
C LEU A 5 -8.51 -6.40 2.43
N HIS A 6 -8.72 -5.53 1.47
CA HIS A 6 -8.20 -4.16 1.52
C HIS A 6 -9.26 -3.21 2.06
N THR A 7 -9.02 -2.62 3.24
CA THR A 7 -9.94 -1.68 3.90
C THR A 7 -9.69 -0.21 3.55
N GLY A 8 -8.72 0.06 2.69
CA GLY A 8 -8.31 1.41 2.29
C GLY A 8 -9.27 2.08 1.32
N GLN A 9 -8.72 2.87 0.45
CA GLN A 9 -9.45 3.63 -0.55
C GLN A 9 -8.93 3.35 -1.96
N ILE A 10 -9.82 3.28 -2.93
CA ILE A 10 -9.49 3.43 -4.34
C ILE A 10 -9.98 4.83 -4.75
N ILE A 11 -9.09 5.63 -5.29
CA ILE A 11 -9.40 6.95 -5.86
C ILE A 11 -8.94 7.00 -7.31
N ILE A 12 -9.38 8.01 -8.05
CA ILE A 12 -8.88 8.23 -9.40
C ILE A 12 -7.84 9.33 -9.38
N ASP A 13 -6.63 9.02 -9.84
CA ASP A 13 -5.55 10.00 -10.01
C ASP A 13 -5.66 10.62 -11.42
N LEU A 14 -5.87 11.93 -11.49
CA LEU A 14 -5.63 12.72 -12.69
C LEU A 14 -4.16 13.18 -12.65
N VAL A 15 -3.30 12.48 -13.37
CA VAL A 15 -1.88 12.82 -13.46
C VAL A 15 -1.67 13.81 -14.62
N MET A 16 -1.10 14.97 -14.32
CA MET A 16 -0.77 15.99 -15.33
C MET A 16 0.72 16.35 -15.23
N ALA A 17 1.40 16.40 -16.39
CA ALA A 17 2.78 16.87 -16.47
C ALA A 17 2.82 18.32 -16.97
N LEU A 18 3.60 19.15 -16.28
CA LEU A 18 3.80 20.58 -16.60
C LEU A 18 5.25 20.98 -16.33
N ASP A 19 5.67 22.11 -16.89
CA ASP A 19 7.04 22.60 -16.67
C ASP A 19 7.24 23.06 -15.24
N THR A 20 6.31 23.84 -14.70
CA THR A 20 6.30 24.35 -13.33
C THR A 20 4.88 24.70 -12.90
N LEU A 21 4.61 24.68 -11.60
CA LEU A 21 3.33 25.10 -11.04
C LEU A 21 3.10 26.59 -11.31
N PRO A 22 1.91 27.00 -11.78
CA PRO A 22 1.61 28.41 -11.92
C PRO A 22 1.51 29.08 -10.54
N PRO A 23 1.90 30.36 -10.42
CA PRO A 23 1.62 31.12 -9.20
C PRO A 23 0.12 31.31 -9.01
N SER A 24 -0.29 31.69 -7.79
CA SER A 24 -1.70 31.99 -7.50
C SER A 24 -2.26 33.02 -8.49
N GLY A 25 -3.39 32.70 -9.13
CA GLY A 25 -4.02 33.50 -10.19
C GLY A 25 -3.40 33.34 -11.59
N GLY A 26 -2.35 32.48 -11.71
CA GLY A 26 -1.72 32.17 -12.99
C GLY A 26 -2.41 31.04 -13.75
N ASP A 27 -1.90 30.75 -14.95
CA ASP A 27 -2.33 29.67 -15.84
C ASP A 27 -1.14 28.87 -16.33
N ALA A 28 -1.31 27.58 -16.60
CA ALA A 28 -0.28 26.70 -17.15
C ALA A 28 -0.91 25.66 -18.08
N LEU A 29 -0.20 25.33 -19.16
CA LEU A 29 -0.59 24.26 -20.07
C LEU A 29 0.17 22.98 -19.72
N ALA A 30 -0.58 21.93 -19.40
CA ALA A 30 0.00 20.61 -19.19
C ALA A 30 0.43 19.99 -20.53
N SER A 31 1.60 19.36 -20.55
CA SER A 31 2.12 18.62 -21.71
C SER A 31 1.47 17.24 -21.88
N SER A 32 0.91 16.69 -20.81
CA SER A 32 0.13 15.44 -20.83
C SER A 32 -0.85 15.38 -19.68
N ALA A 33 -1.93 14.59 -19.86
CA ALA A 33 -2.89 14.27 -18.81
C ALA A 33 -3.38 12.84 -18.98
N SER A 34 -3.53 12.11 -17.86
CA SER A 34 -4.06 10.74 -17.86
C SER A 34 -4.78 10.44 -16.56
N PHE A 35 -5.80 9.54 -16.64
CA PHE A 35 -6.50 9.04 -15.46
C PHE A 35 -6.00 7.63 -15.12
N HIS A 36 -5.77 7.39 -13.86
CA HIS A 36 -5.36 6.09 -13.31
C HIS A 36 -6.15 5.78 -12.05
N ALA A 37 -6.46 4.50 -11.83
CA ALA A 37 -6.85 4.07 -10.50
C ALA A 37 -5.62 4.10 -9.59
N GLY A 38 -5.77 4.70 -8.41
CA GLY A 38 -4.70 4.89 -7.43
C GLY A 38 -5.12 4.53 -6.02
N GLY A 39 -4.31 4.95 -5.05
CA GLY A 39 -4.49 4.57 -3.66
C GLY A 39 -4.34 3.05 -3.46
N GLY A 40 -5.24 2.44 -2.71
CA GLY A 40 -5.21 1.01 -2.41
C GLY A 40 -5.30 0.09 -3.61
N PHE A 41 -5.70 0.60 -4.78
CA PHE A 41 -5.67 -0.17 -6.03
C PHE A 41 -4.27 -0.72 -6.32
N ASN A 42 -3.23 0.07 -6.09
CA ASN A 42 -1.85 -0.31 -6.41
C ASN A 42 -1.39 -1.55 -5.63
N VAL A 43 -1.66 -1.59 -4.33
CA VAL A 43 -1.32 -2.73 -3.46
C VAL A 43 -2.10 -3.97 -3.87
N MET A 44 -3.41 -3.83 -4.14
CA MET A 44 -4.27 -4.93 -4.57
C MET A 44 -3.84 -5.48 -5.94
N ALA A 45 -3.52 -4.62 -6.91
CA ALA A 45 -3.03 -5.03 -8.21
C ALA A 45 -1.70 -5.79 -8.09
N ALA A 46 -0.78 -5.32 -7.24
CA ALA A 46 0.47 -6.01 -6.96
C ALA A 46 0.24 -7.40 -6.36
N ALA A 47 -0.65 -7.51 -5.37
CA ALA A 47 -1.03 -8.78 -4.75
C ALA A 47 -1.66 -9.75 -5.78
N ARG A 48 -2.61 -9.26 -6.58
CA ARG A 48 -3.28 -10.05 -7.63
C ARG A 48 -2.31 -10.58 -8.68
N ARG A 49 -1.42 -9.73 -9.19
CA ARG A 49 -0.38 -10.10 -10.17
C ARG A 49 0.61 -11.14 -9.64
N ASN A 50 0.68 -11.28 -8.30
CA ASN A 50 1.49 -12.26 -7.60
C ASN A 50 0.68 -13.42 -6.98
N GLY A 51 -0.54 -13.65 -7.47
CA GLY A 51 -1.32 -14.84 -7.17
C GLY A 51 -2.17 -14.77 -5.89
N LEU A 52 -2.19 -13.65 -5.16
CA LEU A 52 -3.05 -13.48 -3.99
C LEU A 52 -4.39 -12.86 -4.39
N PRO A 53 -5.53 -13.56 -4.23
CA PRO A 53 -6.85 -12.99 -4.48
C PRO A 53 -7.08 -11.75 -3.62
N ALA A 54 -7.63 -10.67 -4.22
CA ALA A 54 -7.87 -9.41 -3.52
C ALA A 54 -9.35 -9.02 -3.55
N LEU A 55 -9.85 -8.64 -2.37
CA LEU A 55 -11.18 -8.10 -2.16
C LEU A 55 -11.05 -6.63 -1.73
N TYR A 56 -11.84 -5.76 -2.35
CA TYR A 56 -11.93 -4.36 -1.96
C TYR A 56 -13.12 -4.13 -1.03
N LEU A 57 -12.85 -3.78 0.22
CA LEU A 57 -13.84 -3.53 1.26
C LEU A 57 -14.24 -2.05 1.38
N GLY A 58 -13.58 -1.16 0.65
CA GLY A 58 -13.93 0.25 0.62
C GLY A 58 -15.16 0.53 -0.24
N ARG A 59 -15.84 1.65 0.02
CA ARG A 59 -16.90 2.15 -0.84
C ARG A 59 -16.33 2.74 -2.13
N HIS A 60 -17.13 2.73 -3.18
CA HIS A 60 -16.86 3.36 -4.47
C HIS A 60 -18.18 3.90 -5.05
N GLY A 61 -18.11 4.96 -5.84
CA GLY A 61 -19.30 5.63 -6.35
C GLY A 61 -19.89 4.98 -7.59
N GLN A 62 -21.10 5.41 -7.94
CA GLN A 62 -21.79 5.00 -9.19
C GLN A 62 -21.42 5.91 -10.37
N GLY A 63 -20.84 7.09 -10.13
CA GLY A 63 -20.52 8.08 -11.16
C GLY A 63 -19.31 7.70 -12.04
N ARG A 64 -18.78 8.70 -12.76
CA ARG A 64 -17.70 8.53 -13.74
C ARG A 64 -16.43 7.97 -13.11
N PHE A 65 -16.02 8.48 -11.96
CA PHE A 65 -14.79 8.04 -11.29
C PHE A 65 -14.98 6.66 -10.69
N GLY A 66 -16.15 6.36 -10.13
CA GLY A 66 -16.50 5.03 -9.68
C GLY A 66 -16.48 4.00 -10.81
N GLU A 67 -16.92 4.35 -12.03
CA GLU A 67 -16.83 3.43 -13.17
C GLU A 67 -15.39 3.18 -13.59
N LEU A 68 -14.53 4.20 -13.62
CA LEU A 68 -13.09 4.02 -13.87
C LEU A 68 -12.45 3.10 -12.83
N ALA A 69 -12.79 3.29 -11.54
CA ALA A 69 -12.30 2.42 -10.46
C ALA A 69 -12.77 0.97 -10.64
N ARG A 70 -14.05 0.75 -10.93
CA ARG A 70 -14.60 -0.60 -11.18
C ARG A 70 -14.00 -1.26 -12.41
N GLN A 71 -13.76 -0.50 -13.48
CA GLN A 71 -13.11 -1.05 -14.69
C GLN A 71 -11.68 -1.51 -14.34
N ALA A 72 -10.90 -0.68 -13.65
CA ALA A 72 -9.55 -1.06 -13.22
C ALA A 72 -9.56 -2.31 -12.33
N MET A 73 -10.51 -2.39 -11.38
CA MET A 73 -10.68 -3.58 -10.53
C MET A 73 -11.00 -4.82 -11.36
N ARG A 74 -11.92 -4.72 -12.34
CA ARG A 74 -12.26 -5.86 -13.23
C ARG A 74 -11.04 -6.34 -14.01
N ASP A 75 -10.25 -5.42 -14.56
CA ASP A 75 -9.08 -5.73 -15.37
C ASP A 75 -7.99 -6.48 -14.57
N GLU A 76 -7.87 -6.19 -13.27
CA GLU A 76 -6.94 -6.87 -12.35
C GLU A 76 -7.59 -8.05 -11.60
N GLY A 77 -8.87 -8.32 -11.80
CA GLY A 77 -9.59 -9.37 -11.08
C GLY A 77 -9.75 -9.10 -9.58
N ILE A 78 -9.81 -7.83 -9.18
CA ILE A 78 -10.13 -7.39 -7.82
C ILE A 78 -11.64 -7.35 -7.66
N THR A 79 -12.15 -7.93 -6.56
CA THR A 79 -13.60 -8.02 -6.32
C THR A 79 -14.02 -6.99 -5.28
N PRO A 80 -14.87 -5.99 -5.63
CA PRO A 80 -15.49 -5.14 -4.63
C PRO A 80 -16.53 -5.92 -3.83
N THR A 81 -16.57 -5.73 -2.52
CA THR A 81 -17.52 -6.40 -1.61
C THR A 81 -18.79 -5.61 -1.38
N LEU A 82 -18.75 -4.29 -1.63
CA LEU A 82 -19.87 -3.39 -1.44
C LEU A 82 -20.44 -2.93 -2.79
N PRO A 83 -21.76 -2.67 -2.88
CA PRO A 83 -22.36 -2.08 -4.06
C PRO A 83 -21.87 -0.63 -4.26
N PRO A 84 -21.95 -0.10 -5.51
CA PRO A 84 -21.62 1.31 -5.75
C PRO A 84 -22.56 2.24 -4.98
N ASP A 85 -22.00 3.30 -4.38
CA ASP A 85 -22.80 4.36 -3.74
C ASP A 85 -23.54 5.17 -4.80
N PRO A 86 -24.88 5.28 -4.72
CA PRO A 86 -25.68 5.98 -5.74
C PRO A 86 -25.66 7.49 -5.60
N HIS A 87 -25.17 8.05 -4.48
CA HIS A 87 -25.28 9.46 -4.15
C HIS A 87 -23.93 10.19 -4.23
N THR A 88 -22.84 9.49 -3.93
CA THR A 88 -21.50 10.07 -3.87
C THR A 88 -20.58 9.30 -4.81
N ASP A 89 -19.90 10.00 -5.73
CA ASP A 89 -18.92 9.35 -6.61
C ASP A 89 -17.61 9.07 -5.88
N THR A 90 -16.78 8.23 -6.48
CA THR A 90 -15.41 7.98 -6.05
C THR A 90 -14.59 9.27 -6.08
N GLY A 91 -13.68 9.42 -5.13
CA GLY A 91 -12.81 10.58 -5.00
C GLY A 91 -11.81 10.72 -6.16
N LEU A 92 -11.24 11.92 -6.25
CA LEU A 92 -10.28 12.32 -7.27
C LEU A 92 -9.04 12.90 -6.60
N CYS A 93 -7.87 12.52 -7.08
CA CYS A 93 -6.60 13.18 -6.77
C CYS A 93 -6.03 13.81 -8.05
N VAL A 94 -5.79 15.12 -8.03
CA VAL A 94 -5.00 15.80 -9.07
C VAL A 94 -3.54 15.72 -8.67
N ALA A 95 -2.74 14.99 -9.46
CA ALA A 95 -1.31 14.80 -9.26
C ALA A 95 -0.56 15.62 -10.33
N LEU A 96 0.02 16.73 -9.93
CA LEU A 96 0.79 17.63 -10.80
C LEU A 96 2.27 17.24 -10.69
N THR A 97 2.90 16.91 -11.81
CA THR A 97 4.31 16.55 -11.89
C THR A 97 5.07 17.59 -12.68
N GLU A 98 6.02 18.27 -12.04
CA GLU A 98 6.87 19.28 -12.67
C GLU A 98 8.05 18.65 -13.43
N ALA A 99 8.69 19.43 -14.30
CA ALA A 99 9.91 19.02 -15.03
C ALA A 99 11.06 18.67 -14.09
N SER A 100 11.09 19.21 -12.87
CA SER A 100 12.00 18.84 -11.77
C SER A 100 11.76 17.46 -11.17
N ALA A 101 10.69 16.78 -11.58
CA ALA A 101 10.13 15.56 -10.98
C ALA A 101 9.49 15.77 -9.59
N GLU A 102 9.36 16.99 -9.11
CA GLU A 102 8.57 17.32 -7.92
C GLU A 102 7.08 17.08 -8.20
N ARG A 103 6.35 16.69 -7.17
CA ARG A 103 4.92 16.37 -7.28
C ARG A 103 4.10 17.12 -6.25
N THR A 104 2.97 17.65 -6.71
CA THR A 104 1.96 18.28 -5.87
C THR A 104 0.64 17.54 -6.03
N PHE A 105 0.00 17.20 -4.90
CA PHE A 105 -1.24 16.46 -4.88
C PHE A 105 -2.37 17.31 -4.29
N ILE A 106 -3.54 17.26 -4.94
CA ILE A 106 -4.78 17.86 -4.44
C ILE A 106 -5.85 16.78 -4.48
N SER A 107 -6.28 16.33 -3.30
CA SER A 107 -7.23 15.22 -3.18
C SER A 107 -8.61 15.70 -2.73
N TYR A 108 -9.63 15.17 -3.38
CA TYR A 108 -11.02 15.25 -2.97
C TYR A 108 -11.50 13.86 -2.61
N ILE A 109 -11.98 13.70 -1.37
CA ILE A 109 -12.45 12.43 -0.85
C ILE A 109 -13.93 12.26 -1.23
N GLY A 110 -14.24 11.13 -1.84
CA GLY A 110 -15.58 10.75 -2.26
C GLY A 110 -16.19 9.64 -1.38
N ALA A 111 -16.87 8.70 -2.02
CA ALA A 111 -17.55 7.58 -1.36
C ALA A 111 -16.61 6.75 -0.47
N GLU A 112 -15.35 6.61 -0.84
CA GLU A 112 -14.34 5.84 -0.10
C GLU A 112 -13.96 6.43 1.26
N GLY A 113 -14.36 7.68 1.53
CA GLY A 113 -14.15 8.34 2.83
C GLY A 113 -15.06 7.83 3.95
N VAL A 114 -16.06 7.02 3.62
CA VAL A 114 -17.03 6.47 4.58
C VAL A 114 -16.99 4.95 4.53
N LEU A 115 -17.05 4.32 5.70
CA LEU A 115 -17.19 2.87 5.83
C LEU A 115 -17.92 2.61 7.16
N SER A 116 -19.19 2.21 7.08
CA SER A 116 -20.03 2.01 8.25
C SER A 116 -19.83 0.62 8.87
N THR A 117 -20.30 0.46 10.10
CA THR A 117 -20.36 -0.87 10.75
C THR A 117 -21.19 -1.85 9.93
N ASP A 118 -22.32 -1.41 9.35
CA ASP A 118 -23.18 -2.25 8.53
C ASP A 118 -22.47 -2.72 7.25
N ASP A 119 -21.63 -1.88 6.64
CA ASP A 119 -20.80 -2.28 5.50
C ASP A 119 -19.83 -3.40 5.88
N LEU A 120 -19.17 -3.26 7.02
CA LEU A 120 -18.18 -4.22 7.51
C LEU A 120 -18.81 -5.55 7.97
N GLN A 121 -20.02 -5.52 8.51
CA GLN A 121 -20.75 -6.74 8.90
C GLN A 121 -21.15 -7.62 7.71
N GLN A 122 -21.23 -7.06 6.50
CA GLN A 122 -21.52 -7.83 5.28
C GLN A 122 -20.31 -8.61 4.78
N VAL A 123 -19.12 -8.32 5.29
CA VAL A 123 -17.87 -8.92 4.83
C VAL A 123 -17.66 -10.27 5.50
N GLN A 124 -17.61 -11.33 4.70
CA GLN A 124 -17.24 -12.66 5.18
C GLN A 124 -15.72 -12.80 5.21
N VAL A 125 -15.15 -12.77 6.41
CA VAL A 125 -13.72 -13.00 6.63
C VAL A 125 -13.51 -14.50 6.86
N ALA A 126 -12.55 -15.08 6.15
CA ALA A 126 -12.19 -16.48 6.28
C ALA A 126 -10.91 -16.62 7.13
N HIS A 127 -10.67 -17.83 7.62
CA HIS A 127 -9.43 -18.24 8.24
C HIS A 127 -8.23 -17.93 7.30
N ASP A 128 -7.14 -17.46 7.86
CA ASP A 128 -5.92 -17.07 7.14
C ASP A 128 -6.08 -15.91 6.13
N ASP A 129 -7.19 -15.16 6.13
CA ASP A 129 -7.29 -13.94 5.34
C ASP A 129 -6.30 -12.86 5.84
N TYR A 130 -5.79 -12.06 4.91
CA TYR A 130 -4.91 -10.93 5.17
C TYR A 130 -5.71 -9.63 5.07
N VAL A 131 -6.05 -9.03 6.19
CA VAL A 131 -6.71 -7.72 6.23
C VAL A 131 -5.64 -6.63 6.18
N TYR A 132 -5.60 -5.90 5.08
CA TYR A 132 -4.69 -4.78 4.90
C TYR A 132 -5.36 -3.46 5.23
N VAL A 133 -4.76 -2.73 6.16
CA VAL A 133 -5.18 -1.42 6.63
C VAL A 133 -4.21 -0.37 6.11
N SER A 134 -4.72 0.60 5.36
CA SER A 134 -3.99 1.82 5.02
C SER A 134 -4.20 2.86 6.10
N GLY A 135 -3.16 3.59 6.49
CA GLY A 135 -3.27 4.70 7.45
C GLY A 135 -4.27 5.77 7.03
N TYR A 136 -4.46 5.98 5.73
CA TYR A 136 -5.52 6.86 5.22
C TYR A 136 -6.92 6.47 5.68
N SER A 137 -7.18 5.19 5.95
CA SER A 137 -8.46 4.73 6.48
C SER A 137 -8.71 5.19 7.93
N LEU A 138 -7.64 5.45 8.67
CA LEU A 138 -7.69 5.91 10.07
C LEU A 138 -7.76 7.44 10.19
N LEU A 139 -7.65 8.17 9.08
CA LEU A 139 -7.78 9.63 9.03
C LEU A 139 -9.23 10.10 8.83
N GLN A 140 -10.07 9.25 8.26
CA GLN A 140 -11.44 9.62 7.88
C GLN A 140 -12.40 9.41 9.06
N ALA A 141 -13.00 10.48 9.57
CA ALA A 141 -13.91 10.43 10.72
C ALA A 141 -15.10 9.46 10.51
N GLY A 142 -15.61 9.37 9.27
CA GLY A 142 -16.72 8.47 8.91
C GLY A 142 -16.31 6.99 8.73
N LYS A 143 -15.04 6.65 8.99
CA LYS A 143 -14.49 5.33 8.70
C LYS A 143 -13.62 4.77 9.85
N ALA A 144 -12.84 5.62 10.48
CA ALA A 144 -11.77 5.21 11.40
C ALA A 144 -12.27 4.37 12.57
N GLN A 145 -13.28 4.84 13.31
CA GLN A 145 -13.77 4.12 14.50
C GLN A 145 -14.53 2.84 14.13
N PRO A 146 -15.49 2.83 13.18
CA PRO A 146 -16.12 1.58 12.75
C PRO A 146 -15.11 0.52 12.25
N LEU A 147 -14.07 0.96 11.53
CA LEU A 147 -13.01 0.08 11.06
C LEU A 147 -12.20 -0.50 12.22
N LEU A 148 -11.79 0.34 13.19
CA LEU A 148 -11.06 -0.11 14.37
C LEU A 148 -11.86 -1.15 15.15
N ASP A 149 -13.14 -0.87 15.46
CA ASP A 149 -14.01 -1.76 16.21
C ASP A 149 -14.14 -3.12 15.51
N TRP A 150 -14.28 -3.11 14.20
CA TRP A 150 -14.35 -4.32 13.39
C TRP A 150 -13.02 -5.10 13.41
N LEU A 151 -11.88 -4.43 13.24
CA LEU A 151 -10.55 -5.06 13.27
C LEU A 151 -10.27 -5.74 14.62
N LEU A 152 -10.66 -5.09 15.73
CA LEU A 152 -10.47 -5.63 17.07
C LEU A 152 -11.37 -6.85 17.36
N ALA A 153 -12.50 -6.95 16.65
CA ALA A 153 -13.44 -8.07 16.77
C ALA A 153 -13.09 -9.27 15.88
N LEU A 154 -12.13 -9.14 14.96
CA LEU A 154 -11.74 -10.23 14.07
C LEU A 154 -11.13 -11.41 14.83
N PRO A 155 -11.34 -12.65 14.37
CA PRO A 155 -10.70 -13.85 14.92
C PRO A 155 -9.17 -13.75 14.94
N GLY A 156 -8.52 -14.44 15.87
CA GLY A 156 -7.07 -14.38 16.05
C GLY A 156 -6.24 -15.03 14.93
N ASP A 157 -6.88 -15.80 14.07
CA ASP A 157 -6.31 -16.48 12.90
C ASP A 157 -6.38 -15.64 11.61
N VAL A 158 -6.96 -14.43 11.70
CA VAL A 158 -6.94 -13.43 10.62
C VAL A 158 -5.72 -12.55 10.77
N HIS A 159 -4.97 -12.39 9.70
CA HIS A 159 -3.74 -11.59 9.68
C HIS A 159 -4.05 -10.10 9.43
N ILE A 160 -3.75 -9.22 10.39
CA ILE A 160 -3.93 -7.78 10.24
C ILE A 160 -2.60 -7.13 9.91
N SER A 161 -2.57 -6.40 8.79
CA SER A 161 -1.40 -5.66 8.28
C SER A 161 -1.69 -4.18 8.25
N LEU A 162 -0.75 -3.34 8.68
CA LEU A 162 -0.85 -1.88 8.62
C LEU A 162 0.32 -1.27 7.86
N ASP A 163 -0.01 -0.43 6.88
CA ASP A 163 0.90 0.57 6.31
C ASP A 163 0.39 1.96 6.72
N PRO A 164 1.10 2.70 7.60
CA PRO A 164 0.60 3.95 8.16
C PRO A 164 0.53 5.08 7.14
N GLY A 165 1.36 5.02 6.09
CA GLY A 165 1.47 6.06 5.07
C GLY A 165 2.07 7.38 5.59
N PRO A 166 2.17 8.38 4.70
CA PRO A 166 2.91 9.62 4.98
C PRO A 166 2.22 10.55 5.98
N LEU A 167 0.90 10.40 6.19
CA LEU A 167 0.11 11.22 7.11
C LEU A 167 -0.05 10.58 8.50
N LEU A 168 0.90 9.76 8.90
CA LEU A 168 0.89 9.06 10.19
C LEU A 168 0.66 9.99 11.40
N HIS A 169 1.20 11.20 11.34
CA HIS A 169 1.05 12.18 12.43
C HIS A 169 -0.38 12.69 12.63
N ASP A 170 -1.21 12.61 11.59
CA ASP A 170 -2.59 13.06 11.63
C ASP A 170 -3.54 11.96 12.13
N ILE A 171 -3.05 10.73 12.28
CA ILE A 171 -3.83 9.62 12.84
C ILE A 171 -3.98 9.84 14.35
N ALA A 172 -5.22 9.82 14.84
CA ALA A 172 -5.48 9.98 16.25
C ALA A 172 -4.76 8.91 17.09
N PRO A 173 -3.96 9.26 18.10
CA PRO A 173 -3.11 8.33 18.86
C PRO A 173 -3.86 7.12 19.40
N HIS A 174 -5.08 7.30 19.91
CA HIS A 174 -5.88 6.21 20.47
C HIS A 174 -6.23 5.11 19.45
N LEU A 175 -6.35 5.46 18.17
CA LEU A 175 -6.60 4.47 17.09
C LEU A 175 -5.37 3.59 16.86
N LEU A 176 -4.19 4.20 16.82
CA LEU A 176 -2.94 3.45 16.67
C LEU A 176 -2.65 2.61 17.91
N ASP A 177 -2.77 3.18 19.11
CA ASP A 177 -2.49 2.48 20.36
C ASP A 177 -3.40 1.26 20.57
N ALA A 178 -4.66 1.33 20.10
CA ALA A 178 -5.57 0.20 20.13
C ALA A 178 -5.27 -0.85 19.04
N LEU A 179 -4.83 -0.42 17.85
CA LEU A 179 -4.60 -1.32 16.73
C LEU A 179 -3.24 -2.02 16.79
N LEU A 180 -2.17 -1.34 17.21
CA LEU A 180 -0.80 -1.88 17.22
C LEU A 180 -0.69 -3.25 17.89
N PRO A 181 -1.33 -3.53 19.06
CA PRO A 181 -1.27 -4.84 19.71
C PRO A 181 -1.93 -5.98 18.92
N ARG A 182 -2.71 -5.67 17.88
CA ARG A 182 -3.44 -6.66 17.05
C ARG A 182 -2.73 -6.96 15.72
N LEU A 183 -1.65 -6.25 15.43
CA LEU A 183 -0.96 -6.40 14.14
C LEU A 183 -0.18 -7.71 14.05
N ASN A 184 -0.26 -8.32 12.87
CA ASN A 184 0.59 -9.44 12.44
C ASN A 184 1.71 -8.96 11.50
N LEU A 185 1.47 -7.82 10.79
CA LEU A 185 2.46 -7.19 9.93
C LEU A 185 2.38 -5.66 10.07
N TRP A 186 3.51 -5.05 10.35
CA TRP A 186 3.78 -3.63 10.14
C TRP A 186 4.64 -3.47 8.90
N THR A 187 4.28 -2.56 7.99
CA THR A 187 5.11 -2.18 6.85
C THR A 187 5.11 -0.67 6.69
N SER A 188 6.28 -0.07 6.62
CA SER A 188 6.45 1.38 6.47
C SER A 188 7.72 1.69 5.70
N ASN A 189 7.89 2.94 5.27
CA ASN A 189 9.21 3.42 4.87
C ASN A 189 10.00 3.93 6.09
N ARG A 190 11.29 4.24 5.89
CA ARG A 190 12.19 4.77 6.93
C ARG A 190 11.60 6.02 7.60
N HIS A 191 11.08 6.97 6.83
CA HIS A 191 10.57 8.24 7.37
C HIS A 191 9.35 8.03 8.25
N GLU A 192 8.44 7.16 7.84
CA GLU A 192 7.24 6.79 8.60
C GLU A 192 7.61 6.08 9.90
N ALA A 193 8.58 5.15 9.85
CA ALA A 193 9.09 4.46 11.04
C ALA A 193 9.72 5.43 12.04
N GLN A 194 10.59 6.33 11.56
CA GLN A 194 11.23 7.36 12.36
C GLN A 194 10.21 8.35 12.94
N ALA A 195 9.22 8.73 12.14
CA ALA A 195 8.14 9.63 12.56
C ALA A 195 7.32 9.04 13.72
N LEU A 196 6.93 7.76 13.64
CA LEU A 196 6.15 7.11 14.70
C LEU A 196 6.96 6.96 16.00
N THR A 197 8.26 6.74 15.89
CA THR A 197 9.13 6.41 17.03
C THR A 197 9.87 7.62 17.61
N GLY A 198 9.91 8.74 16.87
CA GLY A 198 10.68 9.93 17.27
C GLY A 198 12.19 9.71 17.21
N THR A 199 12.67 8.74 16.43
CA THR A 199 14.08 8.38 16.32
C THR A 199 14.74 8.98 15.07
N TYR A 200 16.08 9.02 15.06
CA TYR A 200 16.85 9.59 13.96
C TYR A 200 17.54 8.53 13.08
N THR A 201 17.79 7.34 13.60
CA THR A 201 18.39 6.24 12.84
C THR A 201 17.37 5.16 12.51
N LEU A 202 17.61 4.38 11.46
CA LEU A 202 16.74 3.27 11.10
C LEU A 202 16.79 2.15 12.14
N GLU A 203 17.96 1.91 12.71
CA GLU A 203 18.19 0.89 13.73
C GLU A 203 17.44 1.21 15.03
N ASP A 204 17.47 2.47 15.45
CA ASP A 204 16.71 2.92 16.63
C ASP A 204 15.19 2.85 16.36
N ALA A 205 14.75 3.22 15.13
CA ALA A 205 13.35 3.12 14.73
C ALA A 205 12.84 1.68 14.78
N LEU A 206 13.62 0.72 14.27
CA LEU A 206 13.26 -0.71 14.34
C LEU A 206 13.14 -1.18 15.79
N THR A 207 14.10 -0.87 16.63
CA THR A 207 14.11 -1.25 18.05
C THR A 207 12.88 -0.67 18.77
N ALA A 208 12.57 0.59 18.51
CA ALA A 208 11.41 1.26 19.11
C ALA A 208 10.06 0.73 18.58
N LEU A 209 10.00 0.37 17.29
CA LEU A 209 8.82 -0.30 16.72
C LEU A 209 8.60 -1.68 17.34
N ASP A 210 9.66 -2.49 17.47
CA ASP A 210 9.58 -3.84 18.07
C ASP A 210 9.12 -3.78 19.54
N ALA A 211 9.44 -2.70 20.26
CA ALA A 211 8.93 -2.49 21.61
C ALA A 211 7.44 -2.15 21.68
N ARG A 212 6.84 -1.65 20.59
CA ARG A 212 5.41 -1.28 20.50
C ARG A 212 4.55 -2.35 19.84
N LEU A 213 5.14 -3.23 19.06
CA LEU A 213 4.45 -4.29 18.30
C LEU A 213 4.45 -5.61 19.08
N PRO A 214 3.49 -6.51 18.83
CA PRO A 214 3.56 -7.86 19.34
C PRO A 214 4.86 -8.55 18.93
N ARG A 215 5.43 -9.38 19.78
CA ARG A 215 6.65 -10.16 19.47
C ARG A 215 6.53 -11.05 18.22
N THR A 216 5.31 -11.43 17.87
CA THR A 216 4.99 -12.24 16.70
C THR A 216 4.71 -11.39 15.47
N CYS A 217 4.63 -10.07 15.60
CA CYS A 217 4.39 -9.17 14.49
C CYS A 217 5.64 -9.09 13.60
N LEU A 218 5.46 -9.33 12.32
CA LEU A 218 6.47 -9.08 11.31
C LEU A 218 6.59 -7.57 11.09
N ASN A 219 7.79 -7.00 11.32
CA ASN A 219 8.05 -5.59 11.10
C ASN A 219 8.96 -5.42 9.88
N VAL A 220 8.48 -4.73 8.84
CA VAL A 220 9.22 -4.50 7.59
C VAL A 220 9.35 -3.01 7.34
N VAL A 221 10.57 -2.49 7.38
CA VAL A 221 10.86 -1.07 7.10
C VAL A 221 11.66 -0.93 5.81
N ARG A 222 11.04 -0.33 4.82
CA ARG A 222 11.61 -0.06 3.49
C ARG A 222 12.62 1.09 3.56
N ASP A 223 13.76 0.93 2.88
CA ASP A 223 14.86 1.89 2.84
C ASP A 223 15.26 2.27 1.40
N GLY A 224 14.27 2.46 0.55
CA GLY A 224 14.44 2.84 -0.85
C GLY A 224 15.37 1.90 -1.61
N ALA A 225 16.37 2.44 -2.29
CA ALA A 225 17.35 1.66 -3.07
C ALA A 225 18.22 0.72 -2.21
N HIS A 226 18.26 0.92 -0.90
CA HIS A 226 19.01 0.05 0.03
C HIS A 226 18.23 -1.23 0.40
N GLY A 227 17.00 -1.37 -0.05
CA GLY A 227 16.13 -2.51 0.22
C GLY A 227 15.26 -2.31 1.47
N CYS A 228 15.28 -3.26 2.41
CA CYS A 228 14.47 -3.16 3.63
C CYS A 228 15.16 -3.80 4.83
N ARG A 229 14.63 -3.49 6.01
CA ARG A 229 14.91 -4.20 7.26
C ARG A 229 13.68 -5.03 7.61
N VAL A 230 13.91 -6.23 8.08
CA VAL A 230 12.89 -7.15 8.56
C VAL A 230 13.21 -7.47 10.00
N SER A 231 12.23 -7.34 10.89
CA SER A 231 12.30 -7.87 12.25
C SER A 231 11.19 -8.91 12.44
N ASP A 232 11.56 -10.08 12.90
CA ASP A 232 10.67 -11.21 13.18
C ASP A 232 11.07 -11.92 14.47
N THR A 233 10.46 -13.05 14.76
CA THR A 233 10.77 -13.87 15.96
C THR A 233 12.20 -14.40 15.99
N HIS A 234 12.95 -14.37 14.89
CA HIS A 234 14.32 -14.83 14.75
C HIS A 234 15.33 -13.70 14.84
N GLY A 235 14.88 -12.43 14.85
CA GLY A 235 15.71 -11.24 14.98
C GLY A 235 15.62 -10.28 13.80
N HIS A 236 16.64 -9.46 13.65
CA HIS A 236 16.73 -8.43 12.63
C HIS A 236 17.52 -8.90 11.41
N HIS A 237 16.92 -8.69 10.22
CA HIS A 237 17.53 -9.05 8.94
C HIS A 237 17.63 -7.83 8.02
N ARG A 238 18.77 -7.68 7.38
CA ARG A 238 18.98 -6.70 6.32
C ARG A 238 18.79 -7.38 4.97
N ILE A 239 17.78 -6.96 4.21
CA ILE A 239 17.51 -7.46 2.88
C ILE A 239 17.91 -6.40 1.87
N ALA A 240 18.99 -6.66 1.13
CA ALA A 240 19.52 -5.71 0.16
C ALA A 240 18.52 -5.42 -0.98
N GLY A 241 18.53 -4.17 -1.46
CA GLY A 241 17.80 -3.79 -2.67
C GLY A 241 18.52 -4.27 -3.93
N PHE A 242 17.83 -4.12 -5.05
CA PHE A 242 18.38 -4.42 -6.38
C PHE A 242 18.75 -3.12 -7.09
N LYS A 243 19.92 -3.08 -7.72
CA LYS A 243 20.37 -1.92 -8.49
C LYS A 243 19.65 -1.86 -9.82
N VAL A 244 18.87 -0.82 -10.05
CA VAL A 244 18.13 -0.54 -11.28
C VAL A 244 18.19 0.94 -11.62
N HIS A 245 17.87 1.29 -12.84
CA HIS A 245 17.67 2.69 -13.24
C HIS A 245 16.20 3.05 -13.00
N ALA A 246 15.93 3.83 -11.95
CA ALA A 246 14.59 4.26 -11.62
C ALA A 246 14.12 5.36 -12.59
N LEU A 247 12.90 5.20 -13.12
CA LEU A 247 12.20 6.19 -13.94
C LEU A 247 11.10 6.91 -13.13
N ASP A 248 10.41 6.16 -12.26
CA ASP A 248 9.30 6.67 -11.46
C ASP A 248 9.18 5.86 -10.17
N SER A 249 9.23 6.52 -9.02
CA SER A 249 9.11 5.86 -7.72
C SER A 249 7.67 5.77 -7.19
N ASN A 250 6.68 6.28 -7.95
CA ASN A 250 5.28 6.21 -7.55
C ASN A 250 4.81 4.76 -7.47
N GLY A 251 4.11 4.40 -6.38
CA GLY A 251 3.61 3.04 -6.16
C GLY A 251 4.68 1.99 -5.82
N ALA A 252 5.96 2.37 -5.65
CA ALA A 252 7.01 1.41 -5.28
C ALA A 252 6.76 0.75 -3.91
N GLY A 253 6.26 1.51 -2.94
CA GLY A 253 5.83 1.00 -1.63
C GLY A 253 4.67 0.02 -1.75
N ASP A 254 3.69 0.37 -2.59
CA ASP A 254 2.51 -0.46 -2.87
C ASP A 254 2.91 -1.77 -3.56
N ALA A 255 3.80 -1.68 -4.56
CA ALA A 255 4.35 -2.86 -5.23
C ALA A 255 5.09 -3.78 -4.24
N HIS A 256 5.94 -3.20 -3.37
CA HIS A 256 6.62 -3.94 -2.32
C HIS A 256 5.62 -4.64 -1.41
N THR A 257 4.65 -3.91 -0.87
CA THR A 257 3.69 -4.44 0.11
C THR A 257 2.79 -5.53 -0.50
N GLY A 258 2.27 -5.32 -1.72
CA GLY A 258 1.42 -6.31 -2.38
C GLY A 258 2.18 -7.61 -2.71
N VAL A 259 3.44 -7.51 -3.17
CA VAL A 259 4.31 -8.68 -3.42
C VAL A 259 4.68 -9.38 -2.11
N LEU A 260 4.98 -8.62 -1.04
CA LEU A 260 5.29 -9.15 0.29
C LEU A 260 4.12 -10.00 0.82
N LEU A 261 2.91 -9.43 0.82
CA LEU A 261 1.70 -10.12 1.30
C LEU A 261 1.41 -11.38 0.48
N ALA A 262 1.55 -11.31 -0.85
CA ALA A 262 1.36 -12.48 -1.70
C ALA A 262 2.37 -13.59 -1.40
N ALA A 263 3.64 -13.26 -1.22
CA ALA A 263 4.68 -14.23 -0.91
C ALA A 263 4.44 -14.89 0.46
N LEU A 264 4.09 -14.11 1.50
CA LEU A 264 3.75 -14.62 2.83
C LEU A 264 2.53 -15.55 2.78
N ALA A 265 1.48 -15.16 2.06
CA ALA A 265 0.27 -15.97 1.88
C ALA A 265 0.53 -17.30 1.15
N HIS A 266 1.58 -17.38 0.35
CA HIS A 266 2.06 -18.62 -0.30
C HIS A 266 3.06 -19.41 0.56
N GLY A 267 3.31 -18.99 1.81
CA GLY A 267 4.15 -19.72 2.75
C GLY A 267 5.65 -19.42 2.66
N ALA A 268 6.05 -18.34 1.98
CA ALA A 268 7.45 -17.89 2.00
C ALA A 268 7.85 -17.42 3.41
N THR A 269 9.10 -17.65 3.77
CA THR A 269 9.66 -17.06 4.99
C THR A 269 9.67 -15.53 4.91
N PRO A 270 9.67 -14.79 6.04
CA PRO A 270 9.75 -13.34 6.05
C PRO A 270 10.90 -12.77 5.22
N VAL A 271 12.08 -13.40 5.29
CA VAL A 271 13.27 -12.98 4.55
C VAL A 271 13.10 -13.19 3.03
N GLU A 272 12.56 -14.33 2.62
CA GLU A 272 12.28 -14.64 1.20
C GLU A 272 11.20 -13.71 0.64
N ALA A 273 10.12 -13.50 1.40
CA ALA A 273 9.03 -12.62 1.02
C ALA A 273 9.52 -11.18 0.85
N ALA A 274 10.33 -10.66 1.79
CA ALA A 274 10.91 -9.33 1.70
C ALA A 274 11.91 -9.18 0.53
N ARG A 275 12.73 -10.21 0.25
CA ARG A 275 13.61 -10.22 -0.92
C ARG A 275 12.82 -10.17 -2.22
N ARG A 276 11.75 -10.95 -2.32
CA ARG A 276 10.83 -10.94 -3.46
C ARG A 276 10.14 -9.59 -3.63
N ALA A 277 9.70 -8.99 -2.52
CA ALA A 277 9.11 -7.65 -2.48
C ALA A 277 10.08 -6.56 -2.95
N ASN A 278 11.34 -6.60 -2.52
CA ASN A 278 12.39 -5.70 -3.03
C ASN A 278 12.59 -5.85 -4.54
N ALA A 279 12.54 -7.07 -5.10
CA ALA A 279 12.63 -7.30 -6.53
C ALA A 279 11.42 -6.72 -7.27
N GLY A 280 10.21 -6.92 -6.73
CA GLY A 280 8.98 -6.36 -7.27
C GLY A 280 9.01 -4.84 -7.32
N ALA A 281 9.42 -4.20 -6.23
CA ALA A 281 9.58 -2.75 -6.15
C ALA A 281 10.68 -2.23 -7.10
N ALA A 282 11.81 -2.94 -7.22
CA ALA A 282 12.89 -2.58 -8.14
C ALA A 282 12.41 -2.61 -9.61
N ILE A 283 11.62 -3.60 -10.01
CA ILE A 283 11.04 -3.64 -11.36
C ILE A 283 10.02 -2.50 -11.52
N ALA A 284 9.15 -2.28 -10.53
CA ALA A 284 8.11 -1.27 -10.59
C ALA A 284 8.68 0.13 -10.86
N VAL A 285 9.76 0.53 -10.19
CA VAL A 285 10.36 1.86 -10.37
C VAL A 285 11.02 2.06 -11.75
N THR A 286 11.22 1.02 -12.55
CA THR A 286 11.69 1.14 -13.94
C THR A 286 10.58 1.47 -14.93
N ARG A 287 9.34 1.62 -14.45
CA ARG A 287 8.13 1.88 -15.24
C ARG A 287 7.49 3.18 -14.78
N ARG A 288 6.75 3.85 -15.67
CA ARG A 288 6.02 5.07 -15.32
C ARG A 288 4.61 4.74 -14.86
N GLY A 289 4.14 5.41 -13.81
CA GLY A 289 2.80 5.29 -13.26
C GLY A 289 2.71 4.57 -11.92
N PRO A 290 1.56 4.65 -11.22
CA PRO A 290 1.44 4.19 -9.84
C PRO A 290 1.28 2.67 -9.70
N ALA A 291 0.56 2.00 -10.61
CA ALA A 291 0.24 0.57 -10.52
C ALA A 291 1.15 -0.29 -11.44
N THR A 292 2.46 -0.14 -11.30
CA THR A 292 3.46 -0.75 -12.20
C THR A 292 4.09 -2.04 -11.67
N ALA A 293 3.58 -2.58 -10.58
CA ALA A 293 4.06 -3.84 -10.00
C ALA A 293 4.10 -4.96 -11.06
N PRO A 294 5.20 -5.75 -11.10
CA PRO A 294 5.36 -6.85 -12.04
C PRO A 294 4.46 -8.06 -11.67
N ARG A 295 4.30 -8.98 -12.62
CA ARG A 295 3.74 -10.31 -12.37
C ARG A 295 4.78 -11.23 -11.74
N ALA A 296 4.32 -12.32 -11.14
CA ALA A 296 5.17 -13.28 -10.44
C ALA A 296 6.33 -13.80 -11.32
N GLU A 297 6.03 -14.14 -12.57
CA GLU A 297 7.02 -14.69 -13.53
C GLU A 297 8.09 -13.65 -13.88
N GLU A 298 7.76 -12.37 -13.93
CA GLU A 298 8.73 -11.30 -14.17
C GLU A 298 9.70 -11.16 -12.99
N ILE A 299 9.19 -11.29 -11.76
CA ILE A 299 10.02 -11.28 -10.54
C ILE A 299 10.95 -12.49 -10.54
N ASP A 300 10.45 -13.68 -10.88
CA ASP A 300 11.23 -14.92 -10.92
C ASP A 300 12.38 -14.80 -11.92
N GLY A 301 12.07 -14.33 -13.13
CA GLY A 301 13.08 -14.10 -14.18
C GLY A 301 14.14 -13.06 -13.77
N PHE A 302 13.70 -11.95 -13.16
CA PHE A 302 14.61 -10.91 -12.67
C PHE A 302 15.54 -11.44 -11.57
N MET A 303 15.00 -12.14 -10.57
CA MET A 303 15.79 -12.72 -9.47
C MET A 303 16.78 -13.76 -9.95
N ALA A 304 16.40 -14.60 -10.92
CA ALA A 304 17.30 -15.59 -11.53
C ALA A 304 18.50 -14.92 -12.21
N GLN A 305 18.26 -13.86 -12.99
CA GLN A 305 19.33 -13.08 -13.64
C GLN A 305 20.29 -12.43 -12.63
N GLN A 306 19.76 -11.89 -11.53
CA GLN A 306 20.59 -11.27 -10.49
C GLN A 306 21.46 -12.30 -9.75
N ASN A 307 20.93 -13.50 -9.49
CA ASN A 307 21.69 -14.58 -8.85
C ASN A 307 22.83 -15.06 -9.76
N ALA A 308 22.59 -15.20 -11.06
CA ALA A 308 23.62 -15.60 -12.03
C ALA A 308 24.79 -14.60 -12.05
N ARG A 309 24.51 -13.30 -12.08
CA ARG A 309 25.53 -12.25 -12.04
C ARG A 309 26.38 -12.24 -10.75
N THR A 310 25.77 -12.64 -9.63
CA THR A 310 26.49 -12.70 -8.34
C THR A 310 27.38 -13.93 -8.23
N SER A 311 27.11 -14.99 -9.00
CA SER A 311 27.90 -16.23 -9.02
C SER A 311 29.10 -16.16 -9.98
N GLU A 312 29.18 -15.15 -10.86
CA GLU A 312 30.28 -14.93 -11.81
C GLU A 312 31.38 -13.98 -11.27
N VAL A 313 31.19 -13.41 -10.07
CA VAL A 313 32.13 -12.51 -9.38
C VAL A 313 32.71 -13.23 -8.16
#